data_1232aa399c409a122a1e6384eee68cf9
#
_entry.id   1232aa399c409a122a1e6384eee68cf9
#
_cell.length_a   1.000
_cell.length_b   1.000
_cell.length_c   1.000
_cell.angle_alpha   90.00
_cell.angle_beta   90.00
_cell.angle_gamma   90.00
#
_symmetry.space_group_name_H-M   'P 1'
#
loop_
_entity.id
_entity.type
_entity.pdbx_description
1 polymer ?
#
loop_
_entity_poly.entity_id
_entity_poly.type
_entity_poly.pdbx_seq_one_letter_code
_entity_poly.pdbx_strand_id
1 'polypeptide(L)'
;MGRLWQIYNIGRLRGPVPWANKSIGIESVFEMNSRHGVLCIFALCMAAALAASPARAQTRVGEAAVVKNEVVRVMASATSQINVGDGVLRDEIVRTGLDSAARLVMADSTNLSLGPSATVKLDRTVFNDEHTYRDIAIRLTTGAFRFVTGHSEKAAYKITTSVATIGVRGTILDILSQRVKTTVVLQEGASHVCTIGGQCTELTEPGDTAVITSTAGRVTIQKTNNPPWTFAGTCGAAALQHHPVCECNADRDAACR
;
A
#
# COMPACT_ATOMS: atom_id res chain seq x y z
N MET A 1 -28.26 60.26 1.35
CA MET A 1 -29.61 60.15 1.88
C MET A 1 -29.60 58.97 2.83
N GLY A 2 -29.54 59.09 4.08
CA GLY A 2 -30.39 59.79 5.06
C GLY A 2 -31.09 58.72 5.84
N ARG A 3 -30.80 58.72 7.00
CA ARG A 3 -31.37 58.98 8.35
C ARG A 3 -31.59 57.70 9.12
N LEU A 4 -31.14 57.61 10.32
CA LEU A 4 -31.28 58.22 11.65
C LEU A 4 -32.09 57.35 12.62
N TRP A 5 -31.41 57.00 13.76
CA TRP A 5 -31.81 57.18 15.14
C TRP A 5 -33.12 56.56 15.64
N GLN A 6 -33.08 55.77 16.69
CA GLN A 6 -33.61 56.24 17.94
C GLN A 6 -33.21 55.37 19.14
N ILE A 7 -32.72 56.07 20.12
CA ILE A 7 -32.43 55.72 21.50
C ILE A 7 -33.74 55.52 22.26
N TYR A 8 -33.85 54.55 23.14
CA TYR A 8 -34.72 54.60 24.29
C TYR A 8 -34.02 54.11 25.57
N ASN A 9 -33.85 55.07 26.42
CA ASN A 9 -33.32 55.00 27.78
C ASN A 9 -34.50 55.18 28.73
N ILE A 10 -34.80 54.25 29.59
CA ILE A 10 -35.63 54.39 30.82
C ILE A 10 -35.34 53.06 31.59
N GLY A 11 -35.03 52.99 32.80
CA GLY A 11 -35.14 53.84 33.97
C GLY A 11 -34.68 53.05 35.16
N ARG A 12 -34.02 53.71 35.98
CA ARG A 12 -33.46 53.29 37.24
C ARG A 12 -34.58 53.02 38.27
N LEU A 13 -34.74 51.81 38.82
CA LEU A 13 -35.39 51.62 40.08
C LEU A 13 -34.48 50.86 41.03
N ARG A 14 -34.03 51.60 42.06
CA ARG A 14 -33.38 51.06 43.24
C ARG A 14 -34.47 50.54 44.19
N GLY A 15 -34.34 49.29 44.62
CA GLY A 15 -35.01 48.75 45.76
C GLY A 15 -34.07 47.82 46.52
N PRO A 16 -33.93 47.95 47.85
CA PRO A 16 -33.04 47.12 48.60
C PRO A 16 -33.68 45.75 48.81
N VAL A 17 -33.00 44.69 48.47
CA VAL A 17 -33.35 43.31 48.85
C VAL A 17 -32.76 43.01 50.22
N PRO A 18 -33.61 42.81 51.24
CA PRO A 18 -33.13 42.43 52.56
C PRO A 18 -33.03 40.93 52.60
N TRP A 19 -31.89 40.42 52.72
CA TRP A 19 -31.50 39.18 53.39
C TRP A 19 -30.21 38.59 52.81
N ALA A 20 -29.19 39.31 53.13
CA ALA A 20 -27.87 38.76 53.29
C ALA A 20 -27.81 38.19 54.71
N ASN A 21 -27.66 36.91 54.79
CA ASN A 21 -26.86 36.21 55.78
C ASN A 21 -27.38 34.82 56.01
N LYS A 22 -26.91 33.89 55.21
CA LYS A 22 -26.79 32.52 55.69
C LYS A 22 -25.44 32.02 55.19
N SER A 23 -24.45 32.27 55.99
CA SER A 23 -23.16 31.58 55.91
C SER A 23 -23.41 30.09 56.10
N ILE A 24 -23.54 29.39 54.96
CA ILE A 24 -23.43 27.95 54.98
C ILE A 24 -21.98 27.66 55.07
N GLY A 25 -21.53 27.19 56.24
CA GLY A 25 -20.19 26.73 56.49
C GLY A 25 -19.81 25.61 55.54
N ILE A 26 -18.99 25.95 54.58
CA ILE A 26 -18.24 24.98 53.76
C ILE A 26 -16.87 24.81 54.43
N GLU A 27 -16.93 24.31 55.67
CA GLU A 27 -15.73 23.87 56.38
C GLU A 27 -15.97 22.46 56.90
N SER A 28 -16.03 21.49 56.06
CA SER A 28 -15.79 20.11 56.46
C SER A 28 -15.94 19.11 55.29
N VAL A 29 -15.20 19.22 54.22
CA VAL A 29 -14.96 18.09 53.33
C VAL A 29 -13.65 18.33 52.56
N PHE A 30 -12.51 18.53 53.18
CA PHE A 30 -11.24 18.33 52.52
C PHE A 30 -10.09 18.05 53.52
N GLU A 31 -10.39 17.15 54.48
CA GLU A 31 -9.30 16.38 55.06
C GLU A 31 -9.25 15.02 54.38
N MET A 32 -9.00 15.02 53.09
CA MET A 32 -8.63 13.81 52.39
C MET A 32 -7.15 13.58 52.71
N ASN A 33 -6.94 12.63 53.61
CA ASN A 33 -5.66 12.18 54.11
C ASN A 33 -4.62 12.14 52.98
N SER A 34 -3.70 13.07 52.97
CA SER A 34 -2.69 13.34 51.93
C SER A 34 -1.96 12.07 51.44
N ARG A 35 -1.90 11.04 52.25
CA ARG A 35 -1.27 9.75 51.90
C ARG A 35 -2.13 8.89 50.97
N HIS A 36 -3.46 8.95 51.04
CA HIS A 36 -4.34 8.18 50.17
C HIS A 36 -4.55 8.87 48.81
N GLY A 37 -4.57 10.20 48.77
CA GLY A 37 -4.66 10.96 47.53
C GLY A 37 -3.46 10.75 46.63
N VAL A 38 -2.26 10.75 47.21
CA VAL A 38 -1.01 10.48 46.45
C VAL A 38 -0.98 9.04 45.92
N LEU A 39 -1.42 8.06 46.70
CA LEU A 39 -1.51 6.66 46.27
C LEU A 39 -2.55 6.46 45.15
N CYS A 40 -3.68 7.13 45.15
CA CYS A 40 -4.66 7.06 44.07
C CYS A 40 -4.16 7.69 42.77
N ILE A 41 -3.43 8.82 42.85
CA ILE A 41 -2.84 9.48 41.67
C ILE A 41 -1.74 8.59 41.08
N PHE A 42 -0.86 7.98 41.90
CA PHE A 42 0.15 7.02 41.44
C PHE A 42 -0.47 5.78 40.81
N ALA A 43 -1.54 5.22 41.36
CA ALA A 43 -2.25 4.06 40.81
C ALA A 43 -2.93 4.41 39.48
N LEU A 44 -3.51 5.61 39.32
CA LEU A 44 -4.11 6.07 38.07
C LEU A 44 -3.04 6.32 36.98
N CYS A 45 -1.91 6.90 37.34
CA CYS A 45 -0.78 7.11 36.40
C CYS A 45 -0.15 5.78 35.97
N MET A 46 0.00 4.82 36.88
CA MET A 46 0.49 3.47 36.52
C MET A 46 -0.50 2.71 35.63
N ALA A 47 -1.80 2.83 35.85
CA ALA A 47 -2.82 2.21 34.99
C ALA A 47 -2.84 2.82 33.59
N ALA A 48 -2.62 4.14 33.45
CA ALA A 48 -2.49 4.83 32.16
C ALA A 48 -1.23 4.43 31.38
N ALA A 49 -0.12 4.14 32.05
CA ALA A 49 1.13 3.70 31.42
C ALA A 49 1.05 2.27 30.85
N LEU A 50 0.19 1.41 31.43
CA LEU A 50 -0.04 0.04 30.96
C LEU A 50 -0.94 -0.03 29.71
N ALA A 51 -1.66 1.03 29.38
CA ALA A 51 -2.55 1.11 28.21
C ALA A 51 -1.84 1.59 26.94
N ALA A 52 -0.56 1.98 26.98
CA ALA A 52 0.23 2.33 25.80
C ALA A 52 0.62 1.05 25.06
N SER A 53 -0.28 0.55 24.20
CA SER A 53 0.06 -0.50 23.25
C SER A 53 1.22 0.02 22.37
N PRO A 54 2.34 -0.72 22.23
CA PRO A 54 3.42 -0.30 21.35
C PRO A 54 2.86 -0.20 19.94
N ALA A 55 2.83 1.00 19.38
CA ALA A 55 2.55 1.20 17.96
C ALA A 55 3.64 0.41 17.19
N ARG A 56 3.26 -0.70 16.55
CA ARG A 56 4.18 -1.43 15.67
C ARG A 56 4.51 -0.52 14.50
N ALA A 57 5.73 -0.02 14.46
CA ALA A 57 6.23 0.71 13.31
C ALA A 57 6.17 -0.23 12.09
N GLN A 58 5.43 0.17 11.06
CA GLN A 58 5.36 -0.59 9.82
C GLN A 58 6.69 -0.52 9.09
N THR A 59 7.21 -1.66 8.68
CA THR A 59 8.49 -1.74 7.99
C THR A 59 8.35 -1.22 6.57
N ARG A 60 9.12 -0.17 6.22
CA ARG A 60 9.26 0.31 4.85
C ARG A 60 10.06 -0.73 4.06
N VAL A 61 9.55 -1.12 2.90
CA VAL A 61 10.16 -2.13 2.02
C VAL A 61 10.53 -1.57 0.64
N GLY A 62 10.23 -0.29 0.40
CA GLY A 62 10.51 0.38 -0.86
C GLY A 62 9.92 1.78 -0.88
N GLU A 63 9.79 2.34 -2.08
CA GLU A 63 9.17 3.65 -2.31
C GLU A 63 8.35 3.66 -3.61
N ALA A 64 7.39 4.57 -3.69
CA ALA A 64 6.64 4.85 -4.90
C ALA A 64 7.43 5.87 -5.75
N ALA A 65 8.25 5.38 -6.68
CA ALA A 65 9.11 6.21 -7.52
C ALA A 65 8.33 6.99 -8.57
N VAL A 66 7.22 6.42 -9.05
CA VAL A 66 6.31 7.08 -10.00
C VAL A 66 4.88 6.82 -9.57
N VAL A 67 4.06 7.87 -9.60
CA VAL A 67 2.62 7.80 -9.30
C VAL A 67 1.90 8.66 -10.33
N LYS A 68 0.91 8.08 -11.00
CA LYS A 68 0.01 8.79 -11.91
C LYS A 68 -1.42 8.61 -11.46
N ASN A 69 -2.12 9.73 -11.32
CA ASN A 69 -3.52 9.82 -10.94
C ASN A 69 -3.79 9.11 -9.58
N GLU A 70 -4.80 8.26 -9.53
CA GLU A 70 -5.27 7.63 -8.29
C GLU A 70 -4.48 6.36 -7.98
N VAL A 71 -3.63 6.42 -6.98
CA VAL A 71 -2.93 5.26 -6.42
C VAL A 71 -3.13 5.27 -4.91
N VAL A 72 -3.70 4.22 -4.38
CA VAL A 72 -4.03 4.14 -2.95
C VAL A 72 -3.41 2.92 -2.30
N ARG A 73 -3.02 3.08 -1.03
CA ARG A 73 -2.73 1.97 -0.14
C ARG A 73 -3.95 1.59 0.66
N VAL A 74 -4.16 0.31 0.82
CA VAL A 74 -5.21 -0.25 1.66
C VAL A 74 -4.55 -1.05 2.77
N MET A 75 -4.78 -0.64 3.99
CA MET A 75 -4.35 -1.29 5.21
C MET A 75 -5.58 -1.81 5.96
N ALA A 76 -5.38 -2.65 6.97
CA ALA A 76 -6.50 -3.23 7.73
C ALA A 76 -7.46 -2.17 8.34
N SER A 77 -6.96 -0.96 8.65
CA SER A 77 -7.70 0.10 9.34
C SER A 77 -7.96 1.36 8.51
N ALA A 78 -7.32 1.52 7.35
CA ALA A 78 -7.41 2.76 6.57
C ALA A 78 -7.06 2.56 5.10
N THR A 79 -7.61 3.43 4.25
CA THR A 79 -7.18 3.64 2.87
C THR A 79 -6.64 5.06 2.75
N SER A 80 -5.47 5.21 2.15
CA SER A 80 -4.86 6.53 1.93
C SER A 80 -4.21 6.61 0.55
N GLN A 81 -4.13 7.83 0.01
CA GLN A 81 -3.43 8.12 -1.23
C GLN A 81 -1.94 7.83 -1.08
N ILE A 82 -1.32 7.33 -2.15
CA ILE A 82 0.13 7.23 -2.31
C ILE A 82 0.59 8.33 -3.25
N ASN A 83 1.63 9.05 -2.86
CA ASN A 83 2.28 10.07 -3.67
C ASN A 83 3.70 9.62 -4.05
N VAL A 84 4.31 10.32 -5.00
CA VAL A 84 5.72 10.09 -5.35
C VAL A 84 6.62 10.32 -4.14
N GLY A 85 7.53 9.39 -3.86
CA GLY A 85 8.44 9.40 -2.71
C GLY A 85 7.86 8.75 -1.45
N ASP A 86 6.57 8.43 -1.41
CA ASP A 86 5.99 7.74 -0.26
C ASP A 86 6.59 6.35 -0.09
N GLY A 87 6.86 5.99 1.16
CA GLY A 87 7.35 4.65 1.49
C GLY A 87 6.31 3.59 1.17
N VAL A 88 6.74 2.50 0.55
CA VAL A 88 5.96 1.28 0.39
C VAL A 88 6.18 0.41 1.62
N LEU A 89 5.10 -0.13 2.18
CA LEU A 89 5.11 -0.80 3.49
C LEU A 89 4.87 -2.31 3.33
N ARG A 90 5.41 -3.06 4.30
CA ARG A 90 5.11 -4.50 4.40
C ARG A 90 3.62 -4.71 4.64
N ASP A 91 3.08 -5.78 4.05
CA ASP A 91 1.69 -6.23 4.19
C ASP A 91 0.62 -5.27 3.66
N GLU A 92 1.01 -4.17 3.00
CA GLU A 92 0.05 -3.28 2.36
C GLU A 92 -0.47 -3.83 1.03
N ILE A 93 -1.64 -3.36 0.67
CA ILE A 93 -2.21 -3.55 -0.66
C ILE A 93 -2.12 -2.20 -1.38
N VAL A 94 -1.52 -2.20 -2.57
CA VAL A 94 -1.49 -1.03 -3.46
C VAL A 94 -2.49 -1.26 -4.59
N ARG A 95 -3.32 -0.24 -4.86
CA ARG A 95 -4.30 -0.24 -5.96
C ARG A 95 -4.13 1.00 -6.82
N THR A 96 -4.25 0.80 -8.12
CA THR A 96 -4.34 1.88 -9.11
C THR A 96 -5.76 2.02 -9.64
N GLY A 97 -6.20 3.23 -9.92
CA GLY A 97 -7.47 3.53 -10.59
C GLY A 97 -7.45 3.16 -12.09
N LEU A 98 -8.56 3.47 -12.80
CA LEU A 98 -8.76 3.10 -14.21
C LEU A 98 -7.72 3.72 -15.16
N ASP A 99 -7.36 4.99 -14.97
CA ASP A 99 -6.38 5.73 -15.78
C ASP A 99 -5.11 6.03 -14.99
N SER A 100 -4.74 5.09 -14.11
CA SER A 100 -3.68 5.32 -13.14
C SER A 100 -2.56 4.30 -13.33
N ALA A 101 -1.38 4.69 -12.89
CA ALA A 101 -0.22 3.81 -12.91
C ALA A 101 0.74 4.15 -11.77
N ALA A 102 1.53 3.18 -11.35
CA ALA A 102 2.57 3.38 -10.36
C ALA A 102 3.82 2.56 -10.70
N ARG A 103 4.99 3.03 -10.27
CA ARG A 103 6.21 2.23 -10.22
C ARG A 103 6.71 2.23 -8.78
N LEU A 104 6.77 1.05 -8.20
CA LEU A 104 7.30 0.80 -6.88
C LEU A 104 8.74 0.30 -7.03
N VAL A 105 9.66 0.93 -6.32
CA VAL A 105 11.06 0.51 -6.26
C VAL A 105 11.33 -0.02 -4.87
N MET A 106 11.67 -1.29 -4.80
CA MET A 106 11.94 -1.97 -3.53
C MET A 106 13.37 -1.66 -3.06
N ALA A 107 13.69 -1.94 -1.79
CA ALA A 107 15.00 -1.65 -1.21
C ALA A 107 16.17 -2.37 -1.91
N ASP A 108 15.91 -3.51 -2.55
CA ASP A 108 16.89 -4.25 -3.36
C ASP A 108 16.93 -3.82 -4.83
N SER A 109 16.33 -2.69 -5.17
CA SER A 109 16.16 -2.18 -6.53
C SER A 109 15.24 -3.02 -7.43
N THR A 110 14.46 -3.95 -6.87
CA THR A 110 13.36 -4.59 -7.61
C THR A 110 12.37 -3.51 -8.05
N ASN A 111 12.01 -3.51 -9.33
CA ASN A 111 11.00 -2.62 -9.86
C ASN A 111 9.70 -3.36 -10.13
N LEU A 112 8.61 -2.84 -9.61
CA LEU A 112 7.25 -3.32 -9.88
C LEU A 112 6.42 -2.17 -10.46
N SER A 113 6.18 -2.21 -11.77
CA SER A 113 5.27 -1.27 -12.43
C SER A 113 3.86 -1.84 -12.43
N LEU A 114 2.90 -1.00 -12.08
CA LEU A 114 1.47 -1.27 -12.03
C LEU A 114 0.79 -0.46 -13.12
N GLY A 115 0.05 -1.12 -14.00
CA GLY A 115 -0.83 -0.49 -14.98
C GLY A 115 -2.20 -0.12 -14.37
N PRO A 116 -3.18 0.24 -15.22
CA PRO A 116 -4.54 0.58 -14.79
C PRO A 116 -5.25 -0.56 -14.06
N SER A 117 -6.08 -0.21 -13.09
CA SER A 117 -6.92 -1.16 -12.32
C SER A 117 -6.15 -2.32 -11.71
N ALA A 118 -4.89 -2.10 -11.38
CA ALA A 118 -4.04 -3.10 -10.78
C ALA A 118 -4.20 -3.15 -9.26
N THR A 119 -4.06 -4.36 -8.71
CA THR A 119 -4.06 -4.60 -7.27
C THR A 119 -2.93 -5.56 -6.93
N VAL A 120 -1.99 -5.10 -6.12
CA VAL A 120 -0.88 -5.90 -5.60
C VAL A 120 -0.89 -5.89 -4.08
N LYS A 121 -0.54 -7.03 -3.49
CA LYS A 121 -0.25 -7.16 -2.07
C LYS A 121 1.21 -7.56 -1.88
N LEU A 122 1.92 -6.85 -1.03
CA LEU A 122 3.28 -7.17 -0.59
C LEU A 122 3.18 -8.10 0.62
N ASP A 123 2.99 -9.38 0.35
CA ASP A 123 2.55 -10.37 1.35
C ASP A 123 3.62 -10.66 2.41
N ARG A 124 4.88 -10.73 2.00
CA ARG A 124 5.99 -11.00 2.91
C ARG A 124 7.29 -10.42 2.36
N THR A 125 8.00 -9.75 3.23
CA THR A 125 9.34 -9.23 2.95
C THR A 125 10.21 -9.50 4.16
N VAL A 126 11.21 -10.35 3.99
CA VAL A 126 12.20 -10.68 5.02
C VAL A 126 13.56 -10.23 4.52
N PHE A 127 14.11 -9.21 5.17
CA PHE A 127 15.42 -8.69 4.83
C PHE A 127 16.53 -9.69 5.19
N ASN A 128 17.54 -9.74 4.34
CA ASN A 128 18.83 -10.38 4.61
C ASN A 128 19.80 -9.34 5.19
N ASP A 129 19.82 -8.15 4.57
CA ASP A 129 20.52 -6.95 4.98
C ASP A 129 19.72 -5.70 4.55
N GLU A 130 20.32 -4.49 4.62
CA GLU A 130 19.62 -3.24 4.29
C GLU A 130 19.19 -3.13 2.82
N HIS A 131 19.83 -3.87 1.93
CA HIS A 131 19.65 -3.76 0.46
C HIS A 131 19.23 -5.06 -0.22
N THR A 132 19.10 -6.16 0.51
CA THR A 132 18.69 -7.46 -0.06
C THR A 132 17.63 -8.15 0.76
N TYR A 133 16.81 -8.96 0.10
CA TYR A 133 15.79 -9.79 0.74
C TYR A 133 16.20 -11.25 0.76
N ARG A 134 15.90 -11.91 1.85
CA ARG A 134 15.96 -13.38 1.95
C ARG A 134 14.68 -14.03 1.41
N ASP A 135 13.54 -13.34 1.54
CA ASP A 135 12.23 -13.85 1.13
C ASP A 135 11.31 -12.66 0.82
N ILE A 136 10.84 -12.60 -0.40
CA ILE A 136 9.87 -11.61 -0.86
C ILE A 136 8.72 -12.30 -1.58
N ALA A 137 7.52 -12.20 -1.03
CA ALA A 137 6.31 -12.72 -1.62
C ALA A 137 5.41 -11.57 -2.09
N ILE A 138 5.13 -11.55 -3.38
CA ILE A 138 4.30 -10.55 -4.05
C ILE A 138 3.07 -11.27 -4.59
N ARG A 139 1.88 -10.78 -4.23
CA ARG A 139 0.61 -11.29 -4.74
C ARG A 139 -0.01 -10.31 -5.71
N LEU A 140 -0.09 -10.69 -6.98
CA LEU A 140 -0.73 -9.92 -8.03
C LEU A 140 -2.18 -10.40 -8.15
N THR A 141 -3.13 -9.59 -7.68
CA THR A 141 -4.54 -9.99 -7.65
C THR A 141 -5.22 -9.76 -8.99
N THR A 142 -5.17 -8.55 -9.49
CA THR A 142 -5.72 -8.15 -10.81
C THR A 142 -4.87 -7.06 -11.42
N GLY A 143 -4.86 -6.95 -12.73
CA GLY A 143 -4.23 -5.87 -13.48
C GLY A 143 -3.02 -6.30 -14.28
N ALA A 144 -2.40 -5.31 -14.91
CA ALA A 144 -1.18 -5.44 -15.68
C ALA A 144 0.02 -5.01 -14.83
N PHE A 145 1.08 -5.81 -14.89
CA PHE A 145 2.31 -5.59 -14.13
C PHE A 145 3.54 -5.81 -14.99
N ARG A 146 4.59 -5.03 -14.75
CA ARG A 146 5.95 -5.36 -15.17
C ARG A 146 6.81 -5.52 -13.93
N PHE A 147 7.47 -6.65 -13.84
CA PHE A 147 8.39 -6.99 -12.77
C PHE A 147 9.81 -7.04 -13.31
N VAL A 148 10.73 -6.32 -12.67
CA VAL A 148 12.16 -6.34 -12.97
C VAL A 148 12.88 -6.77 -11.70
N THR A 149 13.62 -7.86 -11.77
CA THR A 149 14.39 -8.42 -10.65
C THR A 149 15.46 -7.43 -10.18
N GLY A 150 15.55 -7.22 -8.87
CA GLY A 150 16.59 -6.44 -8.20
C GLY A 150 17.86 -7.26 -7.88
N HIS A 151 18.56 -6.85 -6.82
CA HIS A 151 19.84 -7.42 -6.42
C HIS A 151 19.74 -8.60 -5.44
N SER A 152 18.56 -8.92 -4.95
CA SER A 152 18.38 -10.06 -4.04
C SER A 152 18.62 -11.40 -4.73
N GLU A 153 18.90 -12.44 -3.94
CA GLU A 153 19.03 -13.80 -4.39
C GLU A 153 17.83 -14.23 -5.24
N LYS A 154 18.07 -14.93 -6.35
CA LYS A 154 16.99 -15.35 -7.28
C LYS A 154 15.91 -16.18 -6.61
N ALA A 155 16.28 -17.01 -5.63
CA ALA A 155 15.34 -17.82 -4.84
C ALA A 155 14.48 -17.00 -3.85
N ALA A 156 14.86 -15.75 -3.58
CA ALA A 156 14.12 -14.90 -2.66
C ALA A 156 12.73 -14.49 -3.21
N TYR A 157 12.57 -14.44 -4.52
CA TYR A 157 11.35 -13.92 -5.15
C TYR A 157 10.31 -15.00 -5.38
N LYS A 158 9.11 -14.76 -4.87
CA LYS A 158 7.91 -15.57 -5.13
C LYS A 158 6.75 -14.68 -5.53
N ILE A 159 6.38 -14.74 -6.81
CA ILE A 159 5.22 -14.00 -7.33
C ILE A 159 4.05 -14.99 -7.44
N THR A 160 2.89 -14.59 -6.92
CA THR A 160 1.68 -15.40 -6.97
C THR A 160 0.53 -14.63 -7.59
N THR A 161 -0.33 -15.33 -8.31
CA THR A 161 -1.60 -14.83 -8.84
C THR A 161 -2.74 -15.72 -8.34
N SER A 162 -3.95 -15.50 -8.82
CA SER A 162 -5.11 -16.35 -8.50
C SER A 162 -4.94 -17.82 -8.99
N VAL A 163 -4.15 -18.05 -10.04
CA VAL A 163 -4.06 -19.36 -10.73
C VAL A 163 -2.62 -19.86 -10.92
N ALA A 164 -1.61 -19.04 -10.57
CA ALA A 164 -0.22 -19.38 -10.84
C ALA A 164 0.73 -18.97 -9.70
N THR A 165 1.86 -19.66 -9.65
CA THR A 165 3.09 -19.28 -8.93
C THR A 165 4.21 -19.09 -9.94
N ILE A 166 4.96 -18.01 -9.82
CA ILE A 166 5.99 -17.59 -10.75
C ILE A 166 7.30 -17.43 -9.97
N GLY A 167 8.28 -18.22 -10.33
CA GLY A 167 9.67 -18.09 -9.88
C GLY A 167 10.49 -17.34 -10.91
N VAL A 168 11.47 -16.54 -10.47
CA VAL A 168 12.27 -15.66 -11.33
C VAL A 168 13.75 -15.96 -11.24
N ARG A 169 14.48 -15.76 -12.37
CA ARG A 169 15.94 -15.96 -12.44
C ARG A 169 16.59 -14.80 -13.19
N GLY A 170 16.62 -13.61 -12.55
CA GLY A 170 17.16 -12.42 -13.19
C GLY A 170 16.33 -12.04 -14.41
N THR A 171 15.09 -11.60 -14.18
CA THR A 171 14.06 -11.51 -15.22
C THR A 171 13.46 -10.13 -15.34
N ILE A 172 13.02 -9.84 -16.57
CA ILE A 172 11.95 -8.85 -16.83
C ILE A 172 10.73 -9.63 -17.28
N LEU A 173 9.64 -9.53 -16.54
CA LEU A 173 8.37 -10.21 -16.80
C LEU A 173 7.24 -9.21 -16.98
N ASP A 174 6.43 -9.39 -18.01
CA ASP A 174 5.12 -8.78 -18.12
C ASP A 174 4.06 -9.79 -17.63
N ILE A 175 3.22 -9.39 -16.68
CA ILE A 175 2.25 -10.27 -16.04
C ILE A 175 0.88 -9.61 -16.09
N LEU A 176 -0.08 -10.25 -16.76
CA LEU A 176 -1.48 -9.86 -16.73
C LEU A 176 -2.23 -10.85 -15.83
N SER A 177 -2.64 -10.37 -14.66
CA SER A 177 -3.41 -11.15 -13.70
C SER A 177 -4.89 -10.82 -13.79
N GLN A 178 -5.70 -11.84 -13.96
CA GLN A 178 -7.16 -11.77 -13.97
C GLN A 178 -7.72 -12.86 -13.03
N ARG A 179 -8.98 -12.77 -12.68
CA ARG A 179 -9.61 -13.71 -11.72
C ARG A 179 -9.38 -15.19 -12.05
N VAL A 180 -9.50 -15.56 -13.31
CA VAL A 180 -9.42 -16.95 -13.77
C VAL A 180 -8.32 -17.19 -14.79
N LYS A 181 -7.52 -16.18 -15.09
CA LYS A 181 -6.46 -16.27 -16.12
C LYS A 181 -5.25 -15.46 -15.71
N THR A 182 -4.06 -16.00 -15.93
CA THR A 182 -2.81 -15.26 -15.83
C THR A 182 -2.02 -15.48 -17.12
N THR A 183 -1.50 -14.39 -17.68
CA THR A 183 -0.55 -14.42 -18.79
C THR A 183 0.78 -13.91 -18.27
N VAL A 184 1.85 -14.66 -18.47
CA VAL A 184 3.23 -14.32 -18.10
C VAL A 184 4.06 -14.31 -19.35
N VAL A 185 4.62 -13.17 -19.70
CA VAL A 185 5.51 -12.99 -20.88
C VAL A 185 6.93 -12.71 -20.40
N LEU A 186 7.87 -13.50 -20.86
CA LEU A 186 9.28 -13.28 -20.60
C LEU A 186 9.81 -12.21 -21.56
N GLN A 187 10.38 -11.14 -21.02
CA GLN A 187 11.08 -10.12 -21.79
C GLN A 187 12.59 -10.36 -21.74
N GLU A 188 13.12 -10.77 -20.58
CA GLU A 188 14.55 -11.04 -20.37
C GLU A 188 14.73 -12.06 -19.25
N GLY A 189 15.81 -12.86 -19.31
CA GLY A 189 16.23 -13.83 -18.29
C GLY A 189 15.54 -15.17 -18.42
N ALA A 190 15.13 -15.77 -17.30
CA ALA A 190 14.40 -17.04 -17.25
C ALA A 190 13.38 -17.09 -16.12
N SER A 191 12.25 -17.77 -16.32
CA SER A 191 11.20 -17.87 -15.33
C SER A 191 10.60 -19.28 -15.29
N HIS A 192 10.31 -19.76 -14.08
CA HIS A 192 9.61 -21.02 -13.85
C HIS A 192 8.17 -20.71 -13.43
N VAL A 193 7.20 -21.11 -14.25
CA VAL A 193 5.80 -20.80 -14.05
C VAL A 193 5.02 -22.07 -13.79
N CYS A 194 4.35 -22.14 -12.64
CA CYS A 194 3.54 -23.28 -12.22
C CYS A 194 2.07 -22.88 -12.02
N THR A 195 1.16 -23.76 -12.39
CA THR A 195 -0.23 -23.66 -11.93
C THR A 195 -0.32 -23.92 -10.43
N ILE A 196 -1.41 -23.48 -9.80
CA ILE A 196 -1.69 -23.88 -8.39
C ILE A 196 -1.87 -25.39 -8.22
N GLY A 197 -2.14 -26.14 -9.30
CA GLY A 197 -2.23 -27.61 -9.35
C GLY A 197 -0.89 -28.32 -9.59
N GLY A 198 0.23 -27.59 -9.69
CA GLY A 198 1.58 -28.15 -9.77
C GLY A 198 2.08 -28.46 -11.20
N GLN A 199 1.31 -28.18 -12.26
CA GLN A 199 1.85 -28.23 -13.63
C GLN A 199 2.76 -27.02 -13.87
N CYS A 200 3.96 -27.24 -14.39
CA CYS A 200 4.95 -26.17 -14.57
C CYS A 200 5.46 -26.12 -16.02
N THR A 201 5.96 -24.96 -16.40
CA THR A 201 6.69 -24.71 -17.65
C THR A 201 7.85 -23.73 -17.41
N GLU A 202 8.89 -23.85 -18.20
CA GLU A 202 10.00 -22.90 -18.22
C GLU A 202 9.84 -21.91 -19.36
N LEU A 203 10.11 -20.64 -19.06
CA LEU A 203 10.27 -19.56 -20.04
C LEU A 203 11.74 -19.20 -20.06
N THR A 204 12.38 -19.36 -21.22
CA THR A 204 13.84 -19.23 -21.37
C THR A 204 14.26 -18.29 -22.50
N GLU A 205 13.33 -18.02 -23.42
CA GLU A 205 13.60 -17.14 -24.56
C GLU A 205 12.72 -15.88 -24.47
N PRO A 206 13.20 -14.70 -24.80
CA PRO A 206 12.37 -13.50 -24.91
C PRO A 206 11.15 -13.74 -25.83
N GLY A 207 9.96 -13.37 -25.35
CA GLY A 207 8.69 -13.65 -26.01
C GLY A 207 8.02 -14.97 -25.57
N ASP A 208 8.74 -15.88 -24.90
CA ASP A 208 8.12 -17.05 -24.28
C ASP A 208 7.00 -16.59 -23.35
N THR A 209 5.85 -17.22 -23.50
CA THR A 209 4.64 -16.83 -22.80
C THR A 209 3.95 -18.04 -22.20
N ALA A 210 3.65 -17.99 -20.91
CA ALA A 210 2.76 -18.93 -20.24
C ALA A 210 1.36 -18.32 -20.10
N VAL A 211 0.35 -19.02 -20.60
CA VAL A 211 -1.05 -18.68 -20.42
C VAL A 211 -1.68 -19.71 -19.50
N ILE A 212 -2.05 -19.29 -18.31
CA ILE A 212 -2.65 -20.14 -17.28
C ILE A 212 -4.12 -19.78 -17.18
N THR A 213 -4.99 -20.78 -17.32
CA THR A 213 -6.44 -20.57 -17.28
C THR A 213 -7.11 -21.55 -16.33
N SER A 214 -8.04 -21.06 -15.52
CA SER A 214 -8.90 -21.86 -14.66
C SER A 214 -10.29 -21.93 -15.28
N THR A 215 -10.71 -23.16 -15.64
CA THR A 215 -12.05 -23.43 -16.22
C THR A 215 -12.69 -24.57 -15.43
N ALA A 216 -13.85 -24.31 -14.85
CA ALA A 216 -14.60 -25.29 -14.06
C ALA A 216 -13.77 -26.03 -12.99
N GLY A 217 -12.88 -25.27 -12.29
CA GLY A 217 -12.01 -25.79 -11.24
C GLY A 217 -10.74 -26.50 -11.72
N ARG A 218 -10.58 -26.71 -13.03
CA ARG A 218 -9.34 -27.24 -13.62
C ARG A 218 -8.45 -26.08 -14.04
N VAL A 219 -7.20 -26.10 -13.61
CA VAL A 219 -6.19 -25.11 -14.02
C VAL A 219 -5.25 -25.76 -15.03
N THR A 220 -5.09 -25.12 -16.17
CA THR A 220 -4.21 -25.57 -17.27
C THR A 220 -3.19 -24.50 -17.59
N ILE A 221 -2.04 -24.90 -18.10
CA ILE A 221 -0.96 -24.02 -18.57
C ILE A 221 -0.64 -24.35 -20.02
N GLN A 222 -0.50 -23.31 -20.85
CA GLN A 222 -0.07 -23.42 -22.23
C GLN A 222 1.12 -22.50 -22.46
N LYS A 223 2.16 -23.01 -23.11
CA LYS A 223 3.31 -22.22 -23.55
C LYS A 223 3.14 -21.83 -25.02
N THR A 224 3.47 -20.59 -25.35
CA THR A 224 3.54 -20.05 -26.72
C THR A 224 4.70 -19.07 -26.82
N ASN A 225 5.21 -18.82 -28.00
CA ASN A 225 6.20 -17.78 -28.29
C ASN A 225 5.59 -16.56 -29.02
N ASN A 226 4.26 -16.51 -29.12
CA ASN A 226 3.53 -15.37 -29.66
C ASN A 226 2.68 -14.76 -28.54
N PRO A 227 3.19 -13.74 -27.82
CA PRO A 227 2.51 -13.16 -26.70
C PRO A 227 1.21 -12.48 -27.12
N PRO A 228 0.05 -12.92 -26.57
CA PRO A 228 -1.25 -12.32 -26.90
C PRO A 228 -1.40 -10.92 -26.28
N TRP A 229 -0.50 -10.54 -25.40
CA TRP A 229 -0.53 -9.31 -24.66
C TRP A 229 0.89 -8.99 -24.14
N THR A 230 1.22 -7.69 -23.99
CA THR A 230 2.42 -7.18 -23.30
C THR A 230 2.06 -5.98 -22.43
N PHE A 231 2.88 -5.67 -21.43
CA PHE A 231 2.67 -4.50 -20.58
C PHE A 231 2.69 -3.19 -21.37
N ALA A 232 3.59 -3.07 -22.33
CA ALA A 232 3.68 -1.92 -23.24
C ALA A 232 2.36 -1.70 -24.02
N GLY A 233 1.68 -2.77 -24.41
CA GLY A 233 0.37 -2.68 -25.07
C GLY A 233 -0.73 -2.11 -24.18
N THR A 234 -0.69 -2.35 -22.87
CA THR A 234 -1.61 -1.73 -21.90
C THR A 234 -1.37 -0.23 -21.76
N CYS A 235 -0.12 0.19 -21.93
CA CYS A 235 0.28 1.58 -21.87
C CYS A 235 -0.08 2.39 -23.13
N GLY A 236 -0.49 1.72 -24.19
CA GLY A 236 -0.92 2.35 -25.45
C GLY A 236 -2.27 3.08 -25.39
N ALA A 237 -3.01 2.99 -24.27
CA ALA A 237 -4.17 3.86 -24.06
C ALA A 237 -3.71 5.33 -24.00
N ALA A 238 -4.43 6.21 -24.72
CA ALA A 238 -4.02 7.62 -24.95
C ALA A 238 -3.65 8.40 -23.68
N ALA A 239 -4.19 8.02 -22.52
CA ALA A 239 -3.90 8.64 -21.23
C ALA A 239 -2.55 8.23 -20.63
N LEU A 240 -1.92 7.14 -21.11
CA LEU A 240 -0.68 6.57 -20.59
C LEU A 240 0.47 6.60 -21.59
N GLN A 241 0.21 7.03 -22.85
CA GLN A 241 1.24 7.26 -23.84
C GLN A 241 2.25 8.29 -23.29
N HIS A 242 3.53 7.99 -23.41
CA HIS A 242 4.64 8.81 -22.88
C HIS A 242 4.71 8.94 -21.36
N HIS A 243 4.10 8.04 -20.60
CA HIS A 243 4.27 8.04 -19.15
C HIS A 243 5.51 7.20 -18.74
N PRO A 244 6.37 7.69 -17.81
CA PRO A 244 7.61 6.99 -17.41
C PRO A 244 7.39 5.59 -16.81
N VAL A 245 6.17 5.24 -16.35
CA VAL A 245 5.82 3.86 -15.98
C VAL A 245 5.77 2.93 -17.21
N CYS A 246 5.48 3.48 -18.37
CA CYS A 246 5.27 2.78 -19.64
C CYS A 246 6.46 2.88 -20.58
N GLU A 247 7.30 3.89 -20.42
CA GLU A 247 8.52 4.13 -21.19
C GLU A 247 9.71 3.43 -20.50
N CYS A 248 9.66 2.12 -20.38
CA CYS A 248 10.89 1.36 -20.17
C CYS A 248 11.67 1.31 -21.48
N ASN A 249 12.42 2.36 -21.77
CA ASN A 249 13.43 2.33 -22.81
C ASN A 249 14.69 1.73 -22.18
N ALA A 250 14.97 0.47 -22.49
CA ALA A 250 16.10 -0.29 -21.93
C ALA A 250 17.47 0.39 -22.11
N ASP A 251 17.55 1.36 -23.03
CA ASP A 251 18.78 2.09 -23.35
C ASP A 251 19.00 3.37 -22.51
N ARG A 252 18.00 3.85 -21.77
CA ARG A 252 18.08 5.14 -21.07
C ARG A 252 17.75 5.10 -19.58
N ASP A 253 17.05 4.08 -19.10
CA ASP A 253 16.66 3.98 -17.71
C ASP A 253 17.41 2.84 -17.01
N ALA A 254 18.37 3.19 -16.15
CA ALA A 254 19.00 2.24 -15.22
C ALA A 254 17.97 1.54 -14.31
N ALA A 255 16.74 2.05 -14.25
CA ALA A 255 15.60 1.49 -13.50
C ALA A 255 14.82 0.42 -14.29
N CYS A 256 15.20 0.16 -15.56
CA CYS A 256 14.65 -0.91 -16.41
C CYS A 256 15.68 -2.00 -16.70
N ARG A 257 16.90 -1.85 -16.16
CA ARG A 257 17.98 -2.85 -16.20
C ARG A 257 18.06 -3.59 -14.89
#